data_bdb8b3039a235f468661a1b3f9cc9a48
#
_entry.id   bdb8b3039a235f468661a1b3f9cc9a48
#
_cell.length_a   1.000
_cell.length_b   1.000
_cell.length_c   1.000
_cell.angle_alpha   90.00
_cell.angle_beta   90.00
_cell.angle_gamma   90.00
#
_symmetry.space_group_name_H-M   'P 1'
#
loop_
_entity.id
_entity.type
_entity.pdbx_description
1 polymer ?
#
loop_
_entity_poly.entity_id
_entity_poly.type
_entity_poly.pdbx_seq_one_letter_code
_entity_poly.pdbx_strand_id
1 'polypeptide(L)'
;MDTNILLESGTNELEVLEFTLGDNYYGINVAKIREILTYQQVTPVPNAHPCVEGIFMPRDTMMTVIDLKKCLGMEPSEKKGLFIITNFNKLNIAFHVDEVIGIHRVSWEDIIKPDSTINTEDKSAATGVIKLEGKLVVILDFEKIVTDISPETGLKVSDVEERTARDRSDSPILIAEDSPLLGKMISECLKKSGYTNLIMTMNGQEAWDKLTEFKKKGTVRQDVHCIITDIEMPHMEGNSLTKL
;
A
#
# COMPACT_ATOMS: atom_id res chain seq x y z
N MET A 1 -17.88 -1.05 -22.04
CA MET A 1 -18.30 -1.98 -21.00
C MET A 1 -17.79 -1.40 -19.70
N ASP A 2 -18.70 -0.75 -18.98
CA ASP A 2 -18.38 -0.19 -17.67
C ASP A 2 -18.28 -1.35 -16.68
N THR A 3 -17.06 -1.70 -16.29
CA THR A 3 -16.81 -2.60 -15.18
C THR A 3 -17.09 -1.82 -13.89
N ASN A 4 -18.35 -1.81 -13.46
CA ASN A 4 -18.69 -1.48 -12.09
C ASN A 4 -18.09 -2.60 -11.22
N ILE A 5 -16.90 -2.38 -10.72
CA ILE A 5 -16.36 -3.14 -9.58
C ILE A 5 -17.20 -2.68 -8.40
N LEU A 6 -18.25 -3.44 -8.10
CA LEU A 6 -18.97 -3.32 -6.84
C LEU A 6 -17.98 -3.74 -5.74
N LEU A 7 -17.38 -2.75 -5.10
CA LEU A 7 -16.77 -2.92 -3.79
C LEU A 7 -17.92 -3.28 -2.83
N GLU A 8 -18.17 -4.56 -2.65
CA GLU A 8 -19.03 -5.04 -1.58
C GLU A 8 -18.33 -4.73 -0.25
N SER A 9 -18.64 -3.57 0.30
CA SER A 9 -18.17 -3.15 1.61
C SER A 9 -18.74 -4.09 2.67
N GLY A 10 -17.87 -4.88 3.30
CA GLY A 10 -18.21 -5.75 4.43
C GLY A 10 -17.68 -7.18 4.34
N THR A 11 -16.97 -7.55 3.29
CA THR A 11 -16.28 -8.83 3.23
C THR A 11 -14.86 -8.63 3.79
N ASN A 12 -14.47 -9.48 4.75
CA ASN A 12 -13.09 -9.54 5.27
C ASN A 12 -12.16 -10.20 4.23
N GLU A 13 -12.25 -9.73 2.96
CA GLU A 13 -11.61 -10.33 1.79
C GLU A 13 -10.79 -9.30 1.03
N LEU A 14 -9.67 -9.74 0.50
CA LEU A 14 -8.76 -9.00 -0.38
C LEU A 14 -8.79 -9.62 -1.77
N GLU A 15 -8.88 -8.82 -2.83
CA GLU A 15 -8.65 -9.26 -4.21
C GLU A 15 -7.18 -9.11 -4.57
N VAL A 16 -6.52 -10.24 -4.83
CA VAL A 16 -5.10 -10.31 -5.16
C VAL A 16 -4.92 -10.71 -6.62
N LEU A 17 -4.20 -9.89 -7.39
CA LEU A 17 -3.70 -10.27 -8.71
C LEU A 17 -2.45 -11.12 -8.53
N GLU A 18 -2.52 -12.40 -8.96
CA GLU A 18 -1.39 -13.32 -9.00
C GLU A 18 -0.59 -13.12 -10.28
N PHE A 19 0.72 -13.03 -10.15
CA PHE A 19 1.66 -12.91 -11.27
C PHE A 19 2.94 -13.69 -10.98
N THR A 20 3.77 -13.89 -12.01
CA THR A 20 5.03 -14.63 -11.88
C THR A 20 6.24 -13.75 -12.16
N LEU A 21 7.34 -14.07 -11.46
CA LEU A 21 8.70 -13.62 -11.74
C LEU A 21 9.61 -14.85 -11.71
N GLY A 22 10.05 -15.32 -12.87
CA GLY A 22 10.69 -16.63 -13.01
C GLY A 22 9.72 -17.74 -12.65
N ASP A 23 10.16 -18.62 -11.75
CA ASP A 23 9.38 -19.76 -11.27
C ASP A 23 8.57 -19.45 -9.99
N ASN A 24 8.62 -18.22 -9.50
CA ASN A 24 7.99 -17.83 -8.25
C ASN A 24 6.68 -17.06 -8.49
N TYR A 25 5.77 -17.20 -7.52
CA TYR A 25 4.45 -16.57 -7.55
C TYR A 25 4.38 -15.40 -6.59
N TYR A 26 3.86 -14.29 -7.08
CA TYR A 26 3.69 -13.06 -6.35
C TYR A 26 2.28 -12.52 -6.49
N GLY A 27 1.88 -11.65 -5.57
CA GLY A 27 0.57 -11.02 -5.59
C GLY A 27 0.64 -9.54 -5.29
N ILE A 28 -0.32 -8.80 -5.83
CA ILE A 28 -0.59 -7.41 -5.48
C ILE A 28 -2.08 -7.22 -5.29
N ASN A 29 -2.47 -6.33 -4.38
CA ASN A 29 -3.86 -5.91 -4.23
C ASN A 29 -4.39 -5.28 -5.52
N VAL A 30 -5.51 -5.81 -6.02
CA VAL A 30 -6.17 -5.35 -7.26
C VAL A 30 -6.56 -3.88 -7.19
N ALA A 31 -6.95 -3.38 -6.01
CA ALA A 31 -7.35 -1.98 -5.84
C ALA A 31 -6.23 -0.98 -6.17
N LYS A 32 -4.97 -1.41 -6.12
CA LYS A 32 -3.80 -0.60 -6.48
C LYS A 32 -3.50 -0.62 -7.99
N ILE A 33 -4.19 -1.44 -8.76
CA ILE A 33 -3.96 -1.65 -10.19
C ILE A 33 -4.91 -0.79 -11.00
N ARG A 34 -4.35 -0.04 -11.92
CA ARG A 34 -5.13 0.73 -12.90
C ARG A 34 -5.45 -0.08 -14.15
N GLU A 35 -4.45 -0.72 -14.75
CA GLU A 35 -4.56 -1.51 -15.97
C GLU A 35 -3.35 -2.44 -16.12
N ILE A 36 -3.50 -3.45 -16.98
CA ILE A 36 -2.40 -4.35 -17.38
C ILE A 36 -2.19 -4.18 -18.89
N LEU A 37 -0.93 -3.98 -19.28
CA LEU A 37 -0.54 -3.80 -20.67
C LEU A 37 0.46 -4.87 -21.09
N THR A 38 0.41 -5.23 -22.37
CA THR A 38 1.48 -6.04 -22.97
C THR A 38 2.76 -5.23 -23.03
N TYR A 39 3.92 -5.92 -22.96
CA TYR A 39 5.22 -5.28 -23.06
C TYR A 39 5.31 -4.37 -24.29
N GLN A 40 5.82 -3.19 -24.08
CA GLN A 40 6.14 -2.21 -25.13
C GLN A 40 7.62 -1.85 -25.01
N GLN A 41 8.20 -1.33 -26.09
CA GLN A 41 9.58 -0.93 -26.06
C GLN A 41 9.82 0.17 -25.04
N VAL A 42 10.77 -0.06 -24.13
CA VAL A 42 11.18 0.87 -23.08
C VAL A 42 12.42 1.64 -23.54
N THR A 43 12.44 2.93 -23.31
CA THR A 43 13.61 3.78 -23.55
C THR A 43 14.41 3.90 -22.27
N PRO A 44 15.65 3.38 -22.22
CA PRO A 44 16.49 3.48 -21.02
C PRO A 44 16.78 4.94 -20.65
N VAL A 45 16.82 5.22 -19.34
CA VAL A 45 17.17 6.55 -18.80
C VAL A 45 18.59 6.49 -18.22
N PRO A 46 19.53 7.33 -18.69
CA PRO A 46 20.88 7.36 -18.15
C PRO A 46 20.88 7.70 -16.64
N ASN A 47 21.74 7.03 -15.88
CA ASN A 47 21.89 7.25 -14.42
C ASN A 47 20.62 7.03 -13.59
N ALA A 48 19.63 6.31 -14.11
CA ALA A 48 18.46 5.90 -13.33
C ALA A 48 18.84 4.86 -12.25
N HIS A 49 17.95 4.69 -11.28
CA HIS A 49 18.11 3.63 -10.27
C HIS A 49 18.20 2.25 -10.95
N PRO A 50 19.00 1.28 -10.45
CA PRO A 50 19.18 -0.04 -11.10
C PRO A 50 17.88 -0.80 -11.35
N CYS A 51 16.85 -0.61 -10.51
CA CYS A 51 15.51 -1.20 -10.69
C CYS A 51 14.70 -0.55 -11.82
N VAL A 52 15.06 0.66 -12.26
CA VAL A 52 14.35 1.36 -13.33
C VAL A 52 14.82 0.82 -14.67
N GLU A 53 13.93 0.20 -15.43
CA GLU A 53 14.19 -0.27 -16.79
C GLU A 53 14.28 0.91 -17.77
N GLY A 54 13.45 1.93 -17.56
CA GLY A 54 13.40 3.13 -18.38
C GLY A 54 12.03 3.80 -18.34
N ILE A 55 11.68 4.40 -19.48
CA ILE A 55 10.38 5.07 -19.67
C ILE A 55 9.71 4.57 -20.94
N PHE A 56 8.39 4.57 -20.96
CA PHE A 56 7.57 4.39 -22.16
C PHE A 56 6.35 5.33 -22.12
N MET A 57 5.69 5.51 -23.25
CA MET A 57 4.61 6.49 -23.38
C MET A 57 3.37 5.86 -24.03
N PRO A 58 2.55 5.13 -23.29
CA PRO A 58 1.26 4.68 -23.82
C PRO A 58 0.26 5.84 -23.83
N ARG A 59 -0.41 6.03 -24.97
CA ARG A 59 -1.49 7.05 -25.11
C ARG A 59 -1.11 8.46 -24.58
N ASP A 60 0.07 8.94 -24.96
CA ASP A 60 0.60 10.27 -24.59
C ASP A 60 0.86 10.50 -23.08
N THR A 61 0.86 9.44 -22.27
CA THR A 61 1.20 9.54 -20.85
C THR A 61 2.55 8.88 -20.61
N MET A 62 3.53 9.67 -20.15
CA MET A 62 4.85 9.15 -19.80
C MET A 62 4.75 8.33 -18.49
N MET A 63 5.32 7.13 -18.52
CA MET A 63 5.36 6.20 -17.39
C MET A 63 6.78 5.71 -17.15
N THR A 64 7.16 5.62 -15.88
CA THR A 64 8.42 4.97 -15.47
C THR A 64 8.19 3.47 -15.37
N VAL A 65 9.10 2.68 -15.96
CA VAL A 65 9.07 1.21 -15.90
C VAL A 65 10.04 0.74 -14.83
N ILE A 66 9.55 -0.03 -13.87
CA ILE A 66 10.29 -0.69 -12.81
C ILE A 66 10.36 -2.19 -13.12
N ASP A 67 11.55 -2.73 -13.24
CA ASP A 67 11.81 -4.15 -13.38
C ASP A 67 11.79 -4.80 -11.99
N LEU A 68 10.70 -5.51 -11.68
CA LEU A 68 10.53 -6.16 -10.37
C LEU A 68 11.58 -7.24 -10.11
N LYS A 69 12.05 -7.94 -11.13
CA LYS A 69 13.13 -8.93 -10.95
C LYS A 69 14.39 -8.28 -10.43
N LYS A 70 14.79 -7.14 -11.02
CA LYS A 70 15.96 -6.39 -10.55
C LYS A 70 15.76 -5.87 -9.13
N CYS A 71 14.55 -5.39 -8.80
CA CYS A 71 14.25 -4.93 -7.44
C CYS A 71 14.40 -6.04 -6.40
N LEU A 72 14.00 -7.26 -6.77
CA LEU A 72 14.06 -8.43 -5.89
C LEU A 72 15.39 -9.20 -5.99
N GLY A 73 16.40 -8.69 -6.72
CA GLY A 73 17.70 -9.33 -6.86
C GLY A 73 17.67 -10.64 -7.65
N MET A 74 16.70 -10.78 -8.55
CA MET A 74 16.53 -11.97 -9.40
C MET A 74 17.25 -11.80 -10.75
N GLU A 75 17.55 -12.92 -11.40
CA GLU A 75 18.14 -12.90 -12.75
C GLU A 75 17.13 -12.33 -13.78
N PRO A 76 17.64 -11.56 -14.76
CA PRO A 76 16.81 -10.99 -15.82
C PRO A 76 16.06 -12.07 -16.60
N SER A 77 14.88 -11.75 -17.11
CA SER A 77 14.14 -12.63 -18.02
C SER A 77 14.39 -12.26 -19.47
N GLU A 78 14.47 -13.29 -20.33
CA GLU A 78 14.41 -13.08 -21.78
C GLU A 78 12.99 -12.86 -22.30
N LYS A 79 11.98 -13.14 -21.47
CA LYS A 79 10.55 -12.95 -21.81
C LYS A 79 10.19 -11.48 -21.80
N LYS A 80 9.41 -11.07 -22.81
CA LYS A 80 8.91 -9.69 -22.88
C LYS A 80 7.90 -9.36 -21.79
N GLY A 81 7.17 -10.31 -21.24
CA GLY A 81 6.26 -10.14 -20.12
C GLY A 81 5.11 -9.14 -20.30
N LEU A 82 4.68 -8.58 -19.20
CA LEU A 82 3.55 -7.66 -19.08
C LEU A 82 3.91 -6.48 -18.16
N PHE A 83 3.18 -5.38 -18.29
CA PHE A 83 3.25 -4.24 -17.39
C PHE A 83 1.99 -4.17 -16.52
N ILE A 84 2.15 -4.19 -15.21
CA ILE A 84 1.10 -3.83 -14.24
C ILE A 84 1.21 -2.33 -13.98
N ILE A 85 0.20 -1.58 -14.42
CA ILE A 85 0.18 -0.12 -14.28
C ILE A 85 -0.51 0.25 -12.97
N THR A 86 0.16 1.08 -12.20
CA THR A 86 -0.33 1.60 -10.92
C THR A 86 -0.24 3.12 -10.92
N ASN A 87 -0.97 3.75 -10.00
CA ASN A 87 -0.91 5.18 -9.80
C ASN A 87 -0.68 5.46 -8.31
N PHE A 88 0.57 5.77 -7.94
CA PHE A 88 0.95 6.12 -6.59
C PHE A 88 1.30 7.60 -6.51
N ASN A 89 0.64 8.34 -5.63
CA ASN A 89 0.94 9.76 -5.38
C ASN A 89 1.04 10.60 -6.67
N LYS A 90 0.12 10.37 -7.64
CA LYS A 90 0.09 10.99 -8.98
C LYS A 90 1.24 10.56 -9.91
N LEU A 91 2.05 9.58 -9.51
CA LEU A 91 3.06 8.99 -10.38
C LEU A 91 2.45 7.82 -11.16
N ASN A 92 2.61 7.84 -12.47
CA ASN A 92 2.24 6.72 -13.33
C ASN A 92 3.43 5.77 -13.42
N ILE A 93 3.30 4.58 -12.84
CA ILE A 93 4.37 3.59 -12.75
C ILE A 93 3.90 2.28 -13.38
N ALA A 94 4.77 1.68 -14.16
CA ALA A 94 4.60 0.37 -14.75
C ALA A 94 5.57 -0.61 -14.10
N PHE A 95 5.05 -1.69 -13.53
CA PHE A 95 5.87 -2.77 -13.00
C PHE A 95 5.97 -3.89 -14.02
N HIS A 96 7.19 -4.21 -14.43
CA HIS A 96 7.46 -5.26 -15.39
C HIS A 96 7.46 -6.61 -14.69
N VAL A 97 6.58 -7.52 -15.15
CA VAL A 97 6.40 -8.89 -14.65
C VAL A 97 6.45 -9.88 -15.81
N ASP A 98 6.69 -11.17 -15.54
CA ASP A 98 6.76 -12.18 -16.60
C ASP A 98 5.37 -12.55 -17.13
N GLU A 99 4.42 -12.86 -16.23
CA GLU A 99 3.09 -13.33 -16.61
C GLU A 99 2.08 -12.97 -15.51
N VAL A 100 0.85 -12.67 -15.91
CA VAL A 100 -0.29 -12.52 -15.00
C VAL A 100 -1.13 -13.78 -15.08
N ILE A 101 -1.39 -14.40 -13.92
CA ILE A 101 -2.11 -15.67 -13.82
C ILE A 101 -3.61 -15.43 -13.67
N GLY A 102 -4.02 -14.58 -12.72
CA GLY A 102 -5.42 -14.32 -12.45
C GLY A 102 -5.65 -13.49 -11.19
N ILE A 103 -6.93 -13.30 -10.87
CA ILE A 103 -7.36 -12.59 -9.66
C ILE A 103 -7.99 -13.61 -8.71
N HIS A 104 -7.56 -13.59 -7.45
CA HIS A 104 -8.06 -14.45 -6.40
C HIS A 104 -8.66 -13.62 -5.27
N ARG A 105 -9.79 -14.05 -4.73
CA ARG A 105 -10.33 -13.51 -3.48
C ARG A 105 -9.77 -14.33 -2.32
N VAL A 106 -9.17 -13.65 -1.36
CA VAL A 106 -8.54 -14.27 -0.18
C VAL A 106 -9.02 -13.57 1.07
N SER A 107 -9.27 -14.33 2.12
CA SER A 107 -9.56 -13.74 3.44
C SER A 107 -8.30 -13.16 4.03
N TRP A 108 -8.42 -12.04 4.74
CA TRP A 108 -7.33 -11.49 5.53
C TRP A 108 -6.77 -12.49 6.57
N GLU A 109 -7.61 -13.43 7.02
CA GLU A 109 -7.22 -14.49 7.95
C GLU A 109 -6.28 -15.53 7.32
N ASP A 110 -6.33 -15.68 5.98
CA ASP A 110 -5.47 -16.59 5.23
C ASP A 110 -4.10 -15.98 4.92
N ILE A 111 -3.91 -14.69 5.18
CA ILE A 111 -2.67 -13.98 4.94
C ILE A 111 -1.73 -14.19 6.13
N ILE A 112 -0.68 -14.96 5.90
CA ILE A 112 0.36 -15.20 6.88
C ILE A 112 1.34 -14.03 6.84
N LYS A 113 1.48 -13.28 7.93
CA LYS A 113 2.50 -12.24 8.02
C LYS A 113 3.88 -12.88 8.10
N PRO A 114 4.86 -12.40 7.31
CA PRO A 114 6.24 -12.87 7.42
C PRO A 114 6.76 -12.64 8.84
N ASP A 115 7.41 -13.64 9.40
CA ASP A 115 8.04 -13.51 10.72
C ASP A 115 9.34 -12.66 10.64
N SER A 116 9.89 -12.29 11.80
CA SER A 116 11.10 -11.46 11.89
C SER A 116 12.35 -12.07 11.27
N THR A 117 12.34 -13.37 10.91
CA THR A 117 13.44 -14.05 10.23
C THR A 117 13.44 -13.79 8.73
N ILE A 118 12.26 -13.49 8.16
CA ILE A 118 12.09 -13.14 6.74
C ILE A 118 12.15 -11.61 6.58
N ASN A 119 11.61 -10.85 7.56
CA ASN A 119 11.62 -9.39 7.60
C ASN A 119 12.78 -8.89 8.48
N THR A 120 14.02 -9.04 8.03
CA THR A 120 15.13 -8.34 8.66
C THR A 120 15.08 -6.86 8.30
N GLU A 121 14.75 -6.03 9.29
CA GLU A 121 14.88 -4.56 9.27
C GLU A 121 14.16 -3.85 8.12
N ASP A 122 12.85 -3.59 8.22
CA ASP A 122 12.08 -2.64 7.38
C ASP A 122 12.36 -2.63 5.84
N LYS A 123 13.15 -3.58 5.34
CA LYS A 123 13.60 -3.63 3.94
C LYS A 123 12.81 -4.57 3.05
N SER A 124 12.02 -5.49 3.62
CA SER A 124 11.24 -6.42 2.81
C SER A 124 10.04 -5.73 2.18
N ALA A 125 9.91 -5.87 0.86
CA ALA A 125 8.69 -5.46 0.15
C ALA A 125 7.55 -6.50 0.28
N ALA A 126 7.73 -7.59 1.03
CA ALA A 126 6.72 -8.61 1.27
C ALA A 126 5.85 -8.23 2.46
N THR A 127 4.55 -8.09 2.24
CA THR A 127 3.55 -7.76 3.29
C THR A 127 2.86 -9.00 3.83
N GLY A 128 2.80 -10.07 3.06
CA GLY A 128 2.14 -11.32 3.45
C GLY A 128 2.50 -12.49 2.54
N VAL A 129 2.13 -13.68 2.96
CA VAL A 129 2.21 -14.90 2.17
C VAL A 129 0.86 -15.60 2.23
N ILE A 130 0.33 -16.00 1.09
CA ILE A 130 -0.91 -16.78 0.98
C ILE A 130 -0.63 -18.12 0.32
N LYS A 131 -1.46 -19.10 0.61
CA LYS A 131 -1.40 -20.40 -0.05
C LYS A 131 -2.58 -20.52 -1.01
N LEU A 132 -2.29 -20.51 -2.32
CA LEU A 132 -3.29 -20.67 -3.38
C LEU A 132 -3.00 -21.97 -4.14
N GLU A 133 -3.98 -22.85 -4.22
CA GLU A 133 -3.89 -24.12 -5.01
C GLU A 133 -2.61 -24.93 -4.74
N GLY A 134 -2.13 -24.91 -3.49
CA GLY A 134 -0.91 -25.62 -3.09
C GLY A 134 0.40 -24.87 -3.36
N LYS A 135 0.36 -23.67 -3.93
CA LYS A 135 1.50 -22.77 -4.16
C LYS A 135 1.56 -21.71 -3.08
N LEU A 136 2.76 -21.22 -2.80
CA LEU A 136 2.96 -20.03 -1.97
C LEU A 136 3.03 -18.79 -2.87
N VAL A 137 2.20 -17.81 -2.60
CA VAL A 137 2.17 -16.53 -3.29
C VAL A 137 2.58 -15.44 -2.31
N VAL A 138 3.64 -14.71 -2.61
CA VAL A 138 4.14 -13.61 -1.77
C VAL A 138 3.46 -12.31 -2.18
N ILE A 139 2.74 -11.68 -1.27
CA ILE A 139 2.09 -10.38 -1.51
C ILE A 139 3.15 -9.28 -1.38
N LEU A 140 3.28 -8.46 -2.42
CA LEU A 140 4.26 -7.37 -2.49
C LEU A 140 3.60 -6.01 -2.26
N ASP A 141 4.31 -5.17 -1.52
CA ASP A 141 4.01 -3.74 -1.37
C ASP A 141 4.74 -2.95 -2.46
N PHE A 142 3.99 -2.60 -3.50
CA PHE A 142 4.52 -1.81 -4.62
C PHE A 142 4.83 -0.35 -4.22
N GLU A 143 4.12 0.20 -3.26
CA GLU A 143 4.38 1.55 -2.75
C GLU A 143 5.73 1.60 -2.04
N LYS A 144 6.01 0.58 -1.23
CA LYS A 144 7.31 0.45 -0.59
C LYS A 144 8.44 0.33 -1.62
N ILE A 145 8.27 -0.49 -2.66
CA ILE A 145 9.27 -0.61 -3.74
C ILE A 145 9.54 0.75 -4.39
N VAL A 146 8.48 1.52 -4.69
CA VAL A 146 8.62 2.87 -5.27
C VAL A 146 9.34 3.81 -4.32
N THR A 147 8.98 3.79 -3.04
CA THR A 147 9.60 4.64 -2.01
C THR A 147 11.08 4.29 -1.80
N ASP A 148 11.43 3.01 -1.87
CA ASP A 148 12.84 2.57 -1.76
C ASP A 148 13.68 3.03 -2.97
N ILE A 149 13.08 3.08 -4.18
CA ILE A 149 13.73 3.57 -5.40
C ILE A 149 13.86 5.10 -5.37
N SER A 150 12.81 5.79 -4.95
CA SER A 150 12.75 7.24 -4.88
C SER A 150 12.17 7.69 -3.54
N PRO A 151 13.01 7.85 -2.52
CA PRO A 151 12.57 8.27 -1.18
C PRO A 151 11.85 9.62 -1.17
N GLU A 152 11.97 10.38 -2.27
CA GLU A 152 11.27 11.67 -2.42
C GLU A 152 9.77 11.51 -2.72
N THR A 153 9.32 10.34 -3.12
CA THR A 153 7.93 10.04 -3.44
C THR A 153 7.10 9.63 -2.23
N GLY A 154 7.75 9.22 -1.15
CA GLY A 154 7.13 8.90 0.14
C GLY A 154 6.76 10.15 0.93
N LEU A 155 5.93 9.98 1.96
CA LEU A 155 5.66 11.02 2.95
C LEU A 155 6.96 11.40 3.65
N LYS A 156 7.40 12.65 3.48
CA LYS A 156 8.56 13.18 4.23
C LYS A 156 8.05 13.99 5.41
N VAL A 157 8.40 13.56 6.59
CA VAL A 157 8.21 14.36 7.82
C VAL A 157 8.94 15.71 7.72
N SER A 158 9.99 15.81 6.86
CA SER A 158 10.71 17.06 6.56
C SER A 158 9.89 18.07 5.77
N ASP A 159 8.91 17.62 4.98
CA ASP A 159 8.10 18.52 4.12
C ASP A 159 6.95 19.17 4.90
N VAL A 160 6.73 18.74 6.13
CA VAL A 160 5.90 19.46 7.08
C VAL A 160 6.72 20.65 7.57
N GLU A 161 6.53 21.81 6.94
CA GLU A 161 7.07 23.08 7.46
C GLU A 161 6.68 23.19 8.94
N GLU A 162 7.66 23.42 9.83
CA GLU A 162 7.39 23.87 11.19
C GLU A 162 6.64 25.20 11.05
N ARG A 163 5.32 25.11 11.00
CA ARG A 163 4.49 26.30 11.06
C ARG A 163 4.67 26.91 12.43
N THR A 164 5.55 27.90 12.48
CA THR A 164 5.75 28.77 13.63
C THR A 164 4.40 29.24 14.16
N ALA A 165 4.12 28.92 15.44
CA ALA A 165 3.06 29.49 16.26
C ALA A 165 1.62 29.25 15.82
N ARG A 166 1.23 28.02 15.44
CA ARG A 166 -0.15 27.59 15.68
C ARG A 166 -0.26 27.11 17.12
N ASP A 167 -1.26 27.62 17.83
CA ASP A 167 -1.64 27.12 19.13
C ASP A 167 -1.70 25.59 19.06
N ARG A 168 -1.01 24.92 19.97
CA ARG A 168 -1.06 23.47 20.07
C ARG A 168 -2.51 23.06 20.24
N SER A 169 -2.96 22.09 19.47
CA SER A 169 -4.31 21.58 19.59
C SER A 169 -4.31 20.25 20.34
N ASP A 170 -5.01 20.20 21.46
CA ASP A 170 -5.27 18.97 22.22
C ASP A 170 -6.50 18.21 21.70
N SER A 171 -7.01 18.60 20.53
CA SER A 171 -8.12 17.90 19.87
C SER A 171 -7.76 16.45 19.64
N PRO A 172 -8.53 15.48 20.15
CA PRO A 172 -8.21 14.07 20.02
C PRO A 172 -8.47 13.60 18.58
N ILE A 173 -7.46 12.96 17.99
CA ILE A 173 -7.49 12.38 16.65
C ILE A 173 -7.30 10.87 16.77
N LEU A 174 -8.26 10.09 16.29
CA LEU A 174 -8.15 8.64 16.19
C LEU A 174 -7.54 8.29 14.83
N ILE A 175 -6.50 7.46 14.83
CA ILE A 175 -5.78 7.04 13.63
C ILE A 175 -5.84 5.53 13.55
N ALA A 176 -6.35 5.01 12.44
CA ALA A 176 -6.38 3.58 12.14
C ALA A 176 -5.48 3.33 10.91
N GLU A 177 -4.37 2.65 11.15
CA GLU A 177 -3.32 2.39 10.14
C GLU A 177 -2.63 1.08 10.47
N ASP A 178 -2.62 0.12 9.54
CA ASP A 178 -2.06 -1.22 9.76
C ASP A 178 -0.55 -1.28 9.53
N SER A 179 0.01 -0.31 8.80
CA SER A 179 1.46 -0.15 8.63
C SER A 179 2.08 0.60 9.81
N PRO A 180 2.92 -0.05 10.66
CA PRO A 180 3.57 0.63 11.78
C PRO A 180 4.45 1.80 11.33
N LEU A 181 5.07 1.69 10.16
CA LEU A 181 5.92 2.73 9.60
C LEU A 181 5.09 3.95 9.21
N LEU A 182 4.01 3.75 8.42
CA LEU A 182 3.14 4.83 7.97
C LEU A 182 2.42 5.48 9.16
N GLY A 183 1.91 4.68 10.09
CA GLY A 183 1.30 5.17 11.33
C GLY A 183 2.25 6.06 12.14
N LYS A 184 3.53 5.67 12.28
CA LYS A 184 4.56 6.49 12.91
C LYS A 184 4.77 7.80 12.16
N MET A 185 4.89 7.77 10.82
CA MET A 185 5.08 8.96 9.99
C MET A 185 3.89 9.93 10.11
N ILE A 186 2.65 9.42 10.03
CA ILE A 186 1.43 10.22 10.22
C ILE A 186 1.45 10.88 11.59
N SER A 187 1.76 10.11 12.65
CA SER A 187 1.85 10.62 14.02
C SER A 187 2.90 11.73 14.16
N GLU A 188 4.08 11.56 13.57
CA GLU A 188 5.15 12.57 13.59
C GLU A 188 4.77 13.84 12.82
N CYS A 189 4.13 13.71 11.64
CA CYS A 189 3.62 14.85 10.88
C CYS A 189 2.58 15.64 11.65
N LEU A 190 1.61 14.95 12.29
CA LEU A 190 0.58 15.60 13.10
C LEU A 190 1.17 16.29 14.33
N LYS A 191 2.13 15.65 15.03
CA LYS A 191 2.83 16.26 16.16
C LYS A 191 3.60 17.53 15.76
N LYS A 192 4.31 17.50 14.62
CA LYS A 192 4.97 18.68 14.08
C LYS A 192 3.97 19.78 13.71
N SER A 193 2.78 19.40 13.24
CA SER A 193 1.69 20.33 12.94
C SER A 193 0.97 20.87 14.18
N GLY A 194 1.39 20.46 15.40
CA GLY A 194 0.85 20.96 16.66
C GLY A 194 -0.26 20.13 17.30
N TYR A 195 -0.62 18.98 16.72
CA TYR A 195 -1.60 18.06 17.31
C TYR A 195 -0.89 17.11 18.28
N THR A 196 -1.33 17.09 19.55
CA THR A 196 -0.63 16.33 20.61
C THR A 196 -1.42 15.12 21.10
N ASN A 197 -2.74 15.10 20.93
CA ASN A 197 -3.61 14.04 21.43
C ASN A 197 -3.97 13.07 20.29
N LEU A 198 -3.10 12.06 20.07
CA LEU A 198 -3.26 11.08 19.00
C LEU A 198 -3.53 9.70 19.58
N ILE A 199 -4.60 9.06 19.12
CA ILE A 199 -5.02 7.70 19.50
C ILE A 199 -4.69 6.81 18.30
N MET A 200 -3.67 5.94 18.44
CA MET A 200 -3.24 5.02 17.40
C MET A 200 -3.94 3.67 17.54
N THR A 201 -4.38 3.10 16.42
CA THR A 201 -4.91 1.73 16.30
C THR A 201 -4.33 1.07 15.06
N MET A 202 -4.19 -0.25 15.09
CA MET A 202 -3.51 -1.02 14.05
C MET A 202 -4.47 -1.59 12.99
N ASN A 203 -5.76 -1.36 13.14
CA ASN A 203 -6.79 -1.79 12.19
C ASN A 203 -8.12 -1.13 12.49
N GLY A 204 -9.09 -1.25 11.59
CA GLY A 204 -10.41 -0.66 11.76
C GLY A 204 -11.21 -1.26 12.90
N GLN A 205 -11.02 -2.55 13.25
CA GLN A 205 -11.71 -3.19 14.37
C GLN A 205 -11.30 -2.60 15.71
N GLU A 206 -10.00 -2.38 15.95
CA GLU A 206 -9.49 -1.71 17.15
C GLU A 206 -10.03 -0.28 17.27
N ALA A 207 -10.09 0.44 16.13
CA ALA A 207 -10.66 1.78 16.09
C ALA A 207 -12.17 1.75 16.46
N TRP A 208 -12.91 0.80 15.92
CA TRP A 208 -14.33 0.61 16.23
C TRP A 208 -14.58 0.26 17.69
N ASP A 209 -13.75 -0.62 18.27
CA ASP A 209 -13.85 -0.99 19.68
C ASP A 209 -13.64 0.23 20.59
N LYS A 210 -12.67 1.10 20.25
CA LYS A 210 -12.46 2.38 20.94
C LYS A 210 -13.65 3.32 20.81
N LEU A 211 -14.19 3.49 19.61
CA LEU A 211 -15.38 4.33 19.39
C LEU A 211 -16.61 3.80 20.16
N THR A 212 -16.76 2.47 20.20
CA THR A 212 -17.83 1.81 20.96
C THR A 212 -17.65 2.03 22.47
N GLU A 213 -16.44 1.98 22.99
CA GLU A 213 -16.14 2.30 24.38
C GLU A 213 -16.52 3.75 24.70
N PHE A 214 -16.10 4.72 23.88
CA PHE A 214 -16.46 6.13 24.06
C PHE A 214 -17.97 6.37 23.96
N LYS A 215 -18.65 5.66 23.04
CA LYS A 215 -20.12 5.70 22.92
C LYS A 215 -20.80 5.22 24.19
N LYS A 216 -20.35 4.11 24.79
CA LYS A 216 -20.89 3.59 26.05
C LYS A 216 -20.69 4.56 27.20
N LYS A 217 -19.59 5.32 27.21
CA LYS A 217 -19.27 6.37 28.19
C LYS A 217 -20.04 7.68 27.94
N GLY A 218 -20.63 7.85 26.76
CA GLY A 218 -21.26 9.11 26.34
C GLY A 218 -20.28 10.24 26.02
N THR A 219 -19.03 9.91 25.77
CA THR A 219 -17.92 10.89 25.63
C THR A 219 -17.36 11.01 24.21
N VAL A 220 -17.99 10.39 23.19
CA VAL A 220 -17.47 10.33 21.81
C VAL A 220 -17.02 11.70 21.29
N ARG A 221 -17.85 12.75 21.49
CA ARG A 221 -17.52 14.12 21.01
C ARG A 221 -16.38 14.77 21.76
N GLN A 222 -16.02 14.27 22.95
CA GLN A 222 -14.91 14.77 23.76
C GLN A 222 -13.62 14.00 23.46
N ASP A 223 -13.78 12.69 23.19
CA ASP A 223 -12.64 11.77 23.03
C ASP A 223 -12.21 11.57 21.57
N VAL A 224 -13.02 11.99 20.57
CA VAL A 224 -12.66 11.93 19.14
C VAL A 224 -13.26 13.11 18.39
N HIS A 225 -12.41 13.97 17.85
CA HIS A 225 -12.79 15.10 17.00
C HIS A 225 -12.55 14.80 15.51
N CYS A 226 -11.60 13.93 15.20
CA CYS A 226 -11.25 13.55 13.83
C CYS A 226 -10.84 12.08 13.80
N ILE A 227 -11.16 11.41 12.70
CA ILE A 227 -10.71 10.06 12.41
C ILE A 227 -9.91 10.12 11.12
N ILE A 228 -8.70 9.60 11.14
CA ILE A 228 -7.85 9.34 9.97
C ILE A 228 -7.74 7.83 9.86
N THR A 229 -8.17 7.29 8.72
CA THR A 229 -8.16 5.84 8.53
C THR A 229 -7.59 5.49 7.17
N ASP A 230 -6.76 4.46 7.11
CA ASP A 230 -6.50 3.79 5.85
C ASP A 230 -7.78 3.12 5.35
N ILE A 231 -7.91 2.96 4.04
CA ILE A 231 -9.07 2.35 3.41
C ILE A 231 -9.01 0.84 3.53
N GLU A 232 -7.84 0.27 3.30
CA GLU A 232 -7.60 -1.16 3.21
C GLU A 232 -6.82 -1.67 4.40
N MET A 233 -7.51 -2.20 5.38
CA MET A 233 -6.91 -2.76 6.61
C MET A 233 -7.48 -4.14 6.93
N PRO A 234 -6.69 -5.02 7.58
CA PRO A 234 -7.18 -6.29 8.09
C PRO A 234 -8.31 -6.09 9.13
N HIS A 235 -9.19 -7.08 9.23
CA HIS A 235 -10.32 -7.18 10.16
C HIS A 235 -11.48 -6.21 9.89
N MET A 236 -11.23 -4.95 9.61
CA MET A 236 -12.25 -3.96 9.25
C MET A 236 -11.61 -2.86 8.39
N GLU A 237 -12.14 -2.69 7.19
CA GLU A 237 -11.74 -1.62 6.27
C GLU A 237 -12.17 -0.23 6.77
N GLY A 238 -11.41 0.79 6.41
CA GLY A 238 -11.73 2.18 6.77
C GLY A 238 -13.08 2.65 6.24
N ASN A 239 -13.49 2.18 5.06
CA ASN A 239 -14.82 2.46 4.52
C ASN A 239 -15.96 1.90 5.39
N SER A 240 -15.76 0.74 6.00
CA SER A 240 -16.72 0.14 6.92
C SER A 240 -16.73 0.90 8.23
N LEU A 241 -15.57 1.30 8.76
CA LEU A 241 -15.45 2.10 9.98
C LEU A 241 -16.20 3.43 9.88
N THR A 242 -16.19 4.09 8.70
CA THR A 242 -16.82 5.40 8.51
C THR A 242 -18.33 5.36 8.25
N LYS A 243 -18.90 4.18 7.99
CA LYS A 243 -20.35 3.98 7.75
C LYS A 243 -21.15 3.62 9.01
N LEU A 244 -20.47 3.33 10.11
CA LEU A 244 -21.06 2.89 11.38
C LEU A 244 -21.26 4.06 12.35
#